data_a46539a59265ef0c181b3570349a5f32
#
_entry.id   a46539a59265ef0c181b3570349a5f32
#
_cell.length_a   1.000
_cell.length_b   1.000
_cell.length_c   1.000
_cell.angle_alpha   90.00
_cell.angle_beta   90.00
_cell.angle_gamma   90.00
#
_symmetry.space_group_name_H-M   'P 1'
#
loop_
_entity.id
_entity.type
_entity.pdbx_description
1 polymer ?
#
loop_
_entity_poly.entity_id
_entity_poly.type
_entity_poly.pdbx_seq_one_letter_code
_entity_poly.pdbx_strand_id
1 'polypeptide(L)'
;MKGSRVKRLFNLLFLMFFLSPAVCAAAPAKVYMVLWDGCEDACRGFQDYLKSARANVEIVRRDLNRKTDKIPALIAEVAETSPDLLVTWGTLATLEMLGTKNNGPVAKYGAVPAVFMVVSQPVESGLVSSPAAQGRNITGVTHLAAMSDQLQYARRVTGFKRLGVVYNPAETNAQVAVDQLKRYAALMRFDLVDRPVPADADGKPDASAIDGLVAEMADAKVDLIYLGPDAFMNANRKALIDAAATFSIPVFSASEGAVRHDGALFALVHRYYNVGRLAGRKALKILRDHVQAYGIPIETPQRPLVVVNMTAARKTGVYPPLDLLQSADLVNIPKNE
;
A
#
# COMPACT_ATOMS: atom_id res chain seq x y z
N MET A 1 101.74 -19.15 -5.66
CA MET A 1 101.41 -17.90 -4.92
C MET A 1 100.06 -17.40 -5.31
N LYS A 2 99.18 -17.14 -4.32
CA LYS A 2 97.91 -16.41 -4.30
C LYS A 2 96.78 -16.92 -5.19
N GLY A 3 95.85 -17.65 -4.50
CA GLY A 3 94.52 -18.01 -4.96
C GLY A 3 93.53 -16.89 -4.83
N SER A 4 92.56 -16.87 -5.73
CA SER A 4 91.41 -15.99 -5.68
C SER A 4 90.13 -16.87 -5.55
N ARG A 5 89.48 -16.78 -4.42
CA ARG A 5 88.21 -17.45 -4.19
C ARG A 5 87.05 -16.61 -4.75
N VAL A 6 86.40 -17.14 -5.79
CA VAL A 6 85.15 -16.58 -6.30
C VAL A 6 84.01 -17.06 -5.42
N LYS A 7 83.40 -16.15 -4.67
CA LYS A 7 82.18 -16.39 -3.92
C LYS A 7 81.02 -16.37 -4.90
N ARG A 8 80.27 -17.49 -5.02
CA ARG A 8 78.97 -17.57 -5.70
C ARG A 8 77.96 -17.09 -4.74
N LEU A 9 77.35 -15.92 -5.01
CA LEU A 9 76.14 -15.46 -4.35
C LEU A 9 74.94 -16.22 -4.96
N PHE A 10 74.27 -17.01 -4.14
CA PHE A 10 72.96 -17.65 -4.46
C PHE A 10 71.88 -16.66 -4.17
N ASN A 11 71.25 -16.02 -5.16
CA ASN A 11 70.06 -15.20 -5.04
C ASN A 11 68.83 -16.13 -4.91
N LEU A 12 68.32 -16.31 -3.70
CA LEU A 12 67.08 -16.96 -3.41
C LEU A 12 65.96 -15.94 -3.67
N LEU A 13 65.32 -16.01 -4.83
CA LEU A 13 64.16 -15.22 -5.18
C LEU A 13 62.94 -15.86 -4.46
N PHE A 14 62.54 -15.26 -3.34
CA PHE A 14 61.34 -15.68 -2.56
C PHE A 14 60.11 -15.17 -3.32
N LEU A 15 59.47 -16.04 -4.11
CA LEU A 15 58.22 -15.76 -4.83
C LEU A 15 57.09 -15.79 -3.79
N MET A 16 56.73 -14.62 -3.21
CA MET A 16 55.53 -14.46 -2.39
C MET A 16 54.30 -14.59 -3.29
N PHE A 17 53.69 -15.76 -3.29
CA PHE A 17 52.35 -15.98 -3.84
C PHE A 17 51.36 -15.26 -2.94
N PHE A 18 50.91 -14.06 -3.32
CA PHE A 18 49.74 -13.43 -2.73
C PHE A 18 48.50 -14.28 -3.10
N LEU A 19 48.12 -15.21 -2.20
CA LEU A 19 46.79 -15.77 -2.22
C LEU A 19 45.83 -14.63 -1.88
N SER A 20 45.31 -13.93 -2.87
CA SER A 20 44.15 -13.07 -2.70
C SER A 20 43.00 -13.98 -2.28
N PRO A 21 42.39 -13.79 -1.10
CA PRO A 21 41.15 -14.52 -0.77
C PRO A 21 40.13 -14.15 -1.84
N ALA A 22 39.67 -15.13 -2.59
CA ALA A 22 38.53 -14.96 -3.46
C ALA A 22 37.36 -14.55 -2.54
N VAL A 23 36.98 -13.28 -2.58
CA VAL A 23 35.77 -12.80 -1.91
C VAL A 23 34.61 -13.52 -2.61
N CYS A 24 34.16 -14.62 -2.02
CA CYS A 24 32.96 -15.31 -2.46
C CYS A 24 31.82 -14.33 -2.28
N ALA A 25 31.39 -13.69 -3.36
CA ALA A 25 30.21 -12.82 -3.30
C ALA A 25 29.03 -13.70 -2.84
N ALA A 26 28.43 -13.37 -1.70
CA ALA A 26 27.26 -14.07 -1.23
C ALA A 26 26.15 -14.03 -2.31
N ALA A 27 25.46 -15.16 -2.48
CA ALA A 27 24.33 -15.23 -3.40
C ALA A 27 23.30 -14.14 -3.04
N PRO A 28 22.61 -13.55 -4.04
CA PRO A 28 21.58 -12.55 -3.77
C PRO A 28 20.43 -13.17 -2.97
N ALA A 29 19.95 -12.44 -1.98
CA ALA A 29 18.75 -12.85 -1.24
C ALA A 29 17.52 -12.78 -2.14
N LYS A 30 16.71 -13.84 -2.12
CA LYS A 30 15.50 -13.95 -2.95
C LYS A 30 14.31 -13.26 -2.30
N VAL A 31 13.80 -12.21 -2.93
CA VAL A 31 12.59 -11.49 -2.54
C VAL A 31 11.46 -11.87 -3.48
N TYR A 32 10.43 -12.53 -2.97
CA TYR A 32 9.25 -12.88 -3.73
C TYR A 32 8.16 -11.82 -3.48
N MET A 33 7.75 -11.11 -4.52
CA MET A 33 6.83 -9.97 -4.40
C MET A 33 5.53 -10.24 -5.15
N VAL A 34 4.42 -10.25 -4.40
CA VAL A 34 3.06 -10.39 -4.93
C VAL A 34 2.39 -9.03 -4.98
N LEU A 35 2.03 -8.59 -6.18
CA LEU A 35 1.42 -7.31 -6.47
C LEU A 35 -0.05 -7.49 -6.87
N TRP A 36 -0.88 -6.53 -6.49
CA TRP A 36 -2.30 -6.55 -6.85
C TRP A 36 -2.54 -6.16 -8.32
N ASP A 37 -1.87 -5.10 -8.79
CA ASP A 37 -2.07 -4.54 -10.13
C ASP A 37 -0.80 -3.81 -10.61
N GLY A 38 0.15 -4.53 -11.11
CA GLY A 38 1.40 -3.98 -11.62
C GLY A 38 2.34 -3.41 -10.54
N CYS A 39 3.47 -2.89 -11.00
CA CYS A 39 4.44 -2.24 -10.13
C CYS A 39 4.15 -0.74 -10.00
N GLU A 40 3.20 -0.41 -9.15
CA GLU A 40 2.85 0.97 -8.81
C GLU A 40 3.89 1.65 -7.90
N ASP A 41 3.60 2.86 -7.43
CA ASP A 41 4.52 3.70 -6.64
C ASP A 41 5.10 2.99 -5.41
N ALA A 42 4.32 2.19 -4.69
CA ALA A 42 4.84 1.47 -3.53
C ALA A 42 5.89 0.41 -3.95
N CYS A 43 5.63 -0.32 -5.03
CA CYS A 43 6.61 -1.25 -5.59
C CYS A 43 7.87 -0.51 -6.05
N ARG A 44 7.74 0.62 -6.75
CA ARG A 44 8.89 1.45 -7.16
C ARG A 44 9.68 1.94 -5.95
N GLY A 45 9.01 2.51 -4.95
CA GLY A 45 9.66 2.99 -3.74
C GLY A 45 10.42 1.91 -2.97
N PHE A 46 9.87 0.69 -2.92
CA PHE A 46 10.53 -0.47 -2.33
C PHE A 46 11.83 -0.82 -3.07
N GLN A 47 11.76 -0.94 -4.40
CA GLN A 47 12.92 -1.30 -5.23
C GLN A 47 13.99 -0.21 -5.19
N ASP A 48 13.61 1.06 -5.29
CA ASP A 48 14.53 2.20 -5.25
C ASP A 48 15.25 2.29 -3.89
N TYR A 49 14.54 1.96 -2.79
CA TYR A 49 15.19 1.91 -1.48
C TYR A 49 16.27 0.82 -1.44
N LEU A 50 15.96 -0.42 -1.82
CA LEU A 50 16.92 -1.51 -1.82
C LEU A 50 18.11 -1.23 -2.76
N LYS A 51 17.86 -0.67 -3.94
CA LYS A 51 18.90 -0.23 -4.87
C LYS A 51 19.80 0.85 -4.28
N SER A 52 19.21 1.88 -3.63
CA SER A 52 19.97 2.96 -2.99
C SER A 52 20.83 2.47 -1.82
N ALA A 53 20.36 1.44 -1.12
CA ALA A 53 21.08 0.77 -0.03
C ALA A 53 22.09 -0.27 -0.53
N ARG A 54 22.25 -0.44 -1.85
CA ARG A 54 23.11 -1.44 -2.48
C ARG A 54 22.85 -2.86 -1.95
N ALA A 55 21.60 -3.21 -1.70
CA ALA A 55 21.21 -4.52 -1.22
C ALA A 55 21.47 -5.57 -2.32
N ASN A 56 22.12 -6.67 -1.96
CA ASN A 56 22.34 -7.82 -2.85
C ASN A 56 21.07 -8.69 -2.83
N VAL A 57 20.09 -8.34 -3.67
CA VAL A 57 18.79 -9.01 -3.72
C VAL A 57 18.36 -9.31 -5.15
N GLU A 58 17.69 -10.43 -5.33
CA GLU A 58 16.94 -10.79 -6.54
C GLU A 58 15.45 -10.67 -6.25
N ILE A 59 14.71 -9.87 -7.04
CA ILE A 59 13.28 -9.65 -6.83
C ILE A 59 12.48 -10.38 -7.90
N VAL A 60 11.78 -11.43 -7.49
CA VAL A 60 10.81 -12.18 -8.32
C VAL A 60 9.44 -11.56 -8.12
N ARG A 61 8.88 -10.94 -9.17
CA ARG A 61 7.56 -10.30 -9.12
C ARG A 61 6.49 -11.20 -9.70
N ARG A 62 5.35 -11.23 -9.02
CA ARG A 62 4.11 -11.88 -9.49
C ARG A 62 2.97 -10.88 -9.40
N ASP A 63 2.27 -10.71 -10.49
CA ASP A 63 1.16 -9.78 -10.61
C ASP A 63 -0.15 -10.55 -10.66
N LEU A 64 -1.04 -10.22 -9.76
CA LEU A 64 -2.38 -10.79 -9.71
C LEU A 64 -3.28 -10.26 -10.83
N ASN A 65 -2.97 -9.09 -11.40
CA ASN A 65 -3.83 -8.39 -12.36
C ASN A 65 -5.27 -8.28 -11.84
N ARG A 66 -5.42 -7.93 -10.56
CA ARG A 66 -6.70 -7.81 -9.83
C ARG A 66 -7.50 -9.11 -9.71
N LYS A 67 -6.85 -10.28 -9.86
CA LYS A 67 -7.50 -11.60 -9.81
C LYS A 67 -6.93 -12.45 -8.69
N THR A 68 -7.79 -12.95 -7.82
CA THR A 68 -7.41 -13.80 -6.70
C THR A 68 -7.27 -15.28 -7.05
N ASP A 69 -7.77 -15.71 -8.19
CA ASP A 69 -7.72 -17.09 -8.68
C ASP A 69 -6.31 -17.65 -8.83
N LYS A 70 -5.32 -16.78 -9.02
CA LYS A 70 -3.90 -17.15 -9.10
C LYS A 70 -3.25 -17.43 -7.73
N ILE A 71 -3.85 -16.97 -6.64
CA ILE A 71 -3.23 -17.03 -5.31
C ILE A 71 -2.89 -18.46 -4.85
N PRO A 72 -3.74 -19.48 -5.04
CA PRO A 72 -3.38 -20.86 -4.67
C PRO A 72 -2.09 -21.36 -5.33
N ALA A 73 -1.89 -21.02 -6.61
CA ALA A 73 -0.65 -21.37 -7.33
C ALA A 73 0.56 -20.61 -6.79
N LEU A 74 0.40 -19.32 -6.46
CA LEU A 74 1.49 -18.51 -5.89
C LEU A 74 1.88 -18.99 -4.48
N ILE A 75 0.93 -19.45 -3.67
CA ILE A 75 1.21 -20.06 -2.36
C ILE A 75 2.06 -21.32 -2.54
N ALA A 76 1.75 -22.16 -3.53
CA ALA A 76 2.53 -23.36 -3.83
C ALA A 76 3.94 -22.98 -4.31
N GLU A 77 4.07 -21.98 -5.20
CA GLU A 77 5.35 -21.48 -5.70
C GLU A 77 6.24 -20.91 -4.56
N VAL A 78 5.67 -20.15 -3.63
CA VAL A 78 6.39 -19.66 -2.45
C VAL A 78 6.88 -20.80 -1.57
N ALA A 79 6.05 -21.82 -1.36
CA ALA A 79 6.43 -23.01 -0.57
C ALA A 79 7.57 -23.80 -1.22
N GLU A 80 7.57 -23.94 -2.55
CA GLU A 80 8.60 -24.63 -3.32
C GLU A 80 9.91 -23.82 -3.39
N THR A 81 9.82 -22.53 -3.69
CA THR A 81 11.00 -21.69 -3.89
C THR A 81 11.66 -21.25 -2.60
N SER A 82 10.93 -21.29 -1.47
CA SER A 82 11.41 -20.89 -0.14
C SER A 82 12.23 -19.60 -0.17
N PRO A 83 11.63 -18.45 -0.58
CA PRO A 83 12.37 -17.19 -0.67
C PRO A 83 12.82 -16.70 0.71
N ASP A 84 13.84 -15.85 0.73
CA ASP A 84 14.33 -15.22 1.97
C ASP A 84 13.36 -14.17 2.52
N LEU A 85 12.48 -13.63 1.66
CA LEU A 85 11.46 -12.65 2.04
C LEU A 85 10.25 -12.73 1.09
N LEU A 86 9.05 -12.77 1.68
CA LEU A 86 7.80 -12.54 0.95
C LEU A 86 7.36 -11.07 1.11
N VAL A 87 7.04 -10.41 0.01
CA VAL A 87 6.47 -9.06 0.01
C VAL A 87 5.09 -9.11 -0.61
N THR A 88 4.10 -8.51 0.04
CA THR A 88 2.73 -8.45 -0.48
C THR A 88 2.24 -7.00 -0.59
N TRP A 89 1.40 -6.71 -1.58
CA TRP A 89 0.82 -5.40 -1.81
C TRP A 89 -0.71 -5.46 -1.73
N GLY A 90 -1.28 -4.60 -0.87
CA GLY A 90 -2.73 -4.47 -0.69
C GLY A 90 -3.33 -5.46 0.31
N THR A 91 -4.47 -5.09 0.90
CA THR A 91 -5.09 -5.88 1.98
C THR A 91 -5.55 -7.25 1.50
N LEU A 92 -6.27 -7.30 0.37
CA LEU A 92 -6.82 -8.54 -0.16
C LEU A 92 -5.72 -9.56 -0.49
N ALA A 93 -4.74 -9.16 -1.30
CA ALA A 93 -3.60 -10.02 -1.64
C ALA A 93 -2.84 -10.49 -0.40
N THR A 94 -2.67 -9.61 0.59
CA THR A 94 -1.95 -9.95 1.82
C THR A 94 -2.73 -10.95 2.67
N LEU A 95 -4.03 -10.77 2.86
CA LEU A 95 -4.86 -11.70 3.62
C LEU A 95 -4.94 -13.08 2.96
N GLU A 96 -5.07 -13.12 1.65
CA GLU A 96 -5.12 -14.38 0.90
C GLU A 96 -3.77 -15.12 0.92
N MET A 97 -2.65 -14.39 0.76
CA MET A 97 -1.31 -14.97 0.80
C MET A 97 -0.88 -15.38 2.22
N LEU A 98 -1.14 -14.57 3.22
CA LEU A 98 -0.65 -14.77 4.58
C LEU A 98 -1.71 -15.30 5.54
N GLY A 99 -3.00 -15.20 5.19
CA GLY A 99 -4.11 -15.51 6.06
C GLY A 99 -4.28 -14.54 7.23
N THR A 100 -5.30 -14.79 8.04
CA THR A 100 -5.54 -14.05 9.29
C THR A 100 -4.69 -14.59 10.43
N LYS A 101 -4.69 -13.88 11.57
CA LYS A 101 -4.02 -14.30 12.81
C LYS A 101 -4.48 -15.67 13.33
N ASN A 102 -5.68 -16.08 12.98
CA ASN A 102 -6.29 -17.31 13.47
C ASN A 102 -6.28 -18.44 12.43
N ASN A 103 -6.09 -18.12 11.15
CA ASN A 103 -6.18 -19.09 10.06
C ASN A 103 -5.40 -18.57 8.84
N GLY A 104 -4.81 -19.49 8.07
CA GLY A 104 -4.23 -19.14 6.78
C GLY A 104 -3.10 -20.04 6.31
N PRO A 105 -2.62 -19.79 5.08
CA PRO A 105 -1.65 -20.61 4.40
C PRO A 105 -0.22 -20.53 4.94
N VAL A 106 0.06 -19.70 5.96
CA VAL A 106 1.41 -19.57 6.57
C VAL A 106 2.00 -20.92 6.98
N ALA A 107 1.16 -21.87 7.34
CA ALA A 107 1.60 -23.25 7.62
C ALA A 107 2.24 -23.94 6.39
N LYS A 108 1.99 -23.47 5.16
CA LYS A 108 2.51 -24.09 3.92
C LYS A 108 3.92 -23.66 3.57
N TYR A 109 4.34 -22.44 3.92
CA TYR A 109 5.69 -21.93 3.65
C TYR A 109 6.47 -21.55 4.93
N GLY A 110 6.00 -22.04 6.09
CA GLY A 110 6.77 -22.06 7.32
C GLY A 110 7.22 -20.71 7.84
N ALA A 111 8.52 -20.59 8.06
CA ALA A 111 9.14 -19.43 8.70
C ALA A 111 9.50 -18.29 7.74
N VAL A 112 9.10 -18.31 6.47
CA VAL A 112 9.41 -17.23 5.52
C VAL A 112 8.92 -15.90 6.08
N PRO A 113 9.82 -14.93 6.36
CA PRO A 113 9.41 -13.63 6.86
C PRO A 113 8.61 -12.89 5.79
N ALA A 114 7.64 -12.07 6.23
CA ALA A 114 6.83 -11.29 5.30
C ALA A 114 6.83 -9.79 5.65
N VAL A 115 6.86 -8.97 4.59
CA VAL A 115 6.66 -7.52 4.67
C VAL A 115 5.49 -7.15 3.77
N PHE A 116 4.43 -6.65 4.35
CA PHE A 116 3.32 -6.11 3.57
C PHE A 116 3.48 -4.60 3.35
N MET A 117 2.89 -4.09 2.28
CA MET A 117 2.73 -2.67 2.00
C MET A 117 1.32 -2.38 1.49
N VAL A 118 0.84 -1.15 1.75
CA VAL A 118 -0.50 -0.69 1.33
C VAL A 118 -1.63 -1.55 1.92
N VAL A 119 -1.43 -2.09 3.14
CA VAL A 119 -2.49 -2.77 3.86
C VAL A 119 -3.26 -1.77 4.71
N SER A 120 -4.58 -1.80 4.59
CA SER A 120 -5.49 -1.00 5.40
C SER A 120 -5.77 -1.71 6.72
N GLN A 121 -5.58 -1.01 7.84
CA GLN A 121 -6.05 -1.44 9.16
C GLN A 121 -5.72 -2.91 9.48
N PRO A 122 -4.43 -3.29 9.55
CA PRO A 122 -4.01 -4.70 9.63
C PRO A 122 -4.49 -5.43 10.88
N VAL A 123 -4.81 -4.71 11.96
CA VAL A 123 -5.35 -5.27 13.20
C VAL A 123 -6.83 -5.60 13.00
N GLU A 124 -7.60 -4.64 12.54
CA GLU A 124 -9.05 -4.75 12.30
C GLU A 124 -9.35 -5.74 11.18
N SER A 125 -8.50 -5.79 10.15
CA SER A 125 -8.59 -6.79 9.08
C SER A 125 -8.21 -8.21 9.54
N GLY A 126 -7.78 -8.38 10.80
CA GLY A 126 -7.42 -9.68 11.36
C GLY A 126 -6.07 -10.22 10.88
N LEU A 127 -5.27 -9.44 10.17
CA LEU A 127 -3.94 -9.87 9.71
C LEU A 127 -2.99 -10.09 10.89
N VAL A 128 -2.99 -9.17 11.86
CA VAL A 128 -2.17 -9.22 13.08
C VAL A 128 -2.99 -8.89 14.32
N SER A 129 -2.46 -9.21 15.50
CA SER A 129 -3.15 -8.90 16.77
C SER A 129 -2.89 -7.49 17.27
N SER A 130 -1.74 -6.90 16.90
CA SER A 130 -1.37 -5.54 17.27
C SER A 130 -0.34 -4.97 16.28
N PRO A 131 -0.11 -3.64 16.25
CA PRO A 131 0.94 -3.03 15.43
C PRO A 131 2.35 -3.49 15.82
N ALA A 132 2.55 -4.00 17.03
CA ALA A 132 3.80 -4.61 17.46
C ALA A 132 4.04 -5.99 16.84
N ALA A 133 3.16 -6.46 15.95
CA ALA A 133 3.26 -7.69 15.14
C ALA A 133 3.55 -8.96 15.94
N GLN A 134 3.05 -9.07 17.17
CA GLN A 134 3.32 -10.20 18.05
C GLN A 134 2.77 -11.52 17.50
N GLY A 135 3.59 -12.54 17.49
CA GLY A 135 3.20 -13.94 17.26
C GLY A 135 3.24 -14.41 15.80
N ARG A 136 3.51 -13.54 14.79
CA ARG A 136 3.65 -13.91 13.40
C ARG A 136 4.93 -13.32 12.81
N ASN A 137 5.64 -14.06 11.95
CA ASN A 137 6.85 -13.54 11.27
C ASN A 137 6.48 -12.56 10.12
N ILE A 138 5.71 -11.53 10.48
CA ILE A 138 5.13 -10.55 9.56
C ILE A 138 5.38 -9.14 10.12
N THR A 139 5.78 -8.22 9.27
CA THR A 139 5.75 -6.77 9.51
C THR A 139 5.23 -6.07 8.28
N GLY A 140 5.13 -4.75 8.31
CA GLY A 140 4.73 -4.02 7.12
C GLY A 140 4.47 -2.54 7.34
N VAL A 141 3.85 -1.94 6.32
CA VAL A 141 3.57 -0.52 6.26
C VAL A 141 2.13 -0.29 5.83
N THR A 142 1.38 0.43 6.65
CA THR A 142 0.04 0.89 6.31
C THR A 142 0.12 2.18 5.49
N HIS A 143 -1.00 2.61 4.91
CA HIS A 143 -1.03 3.78 4.03
C HIS A 143 -2.14 4.77 4.37
N LEU A 144 -3.12 4.39 5.19
CA LEU A 144 -4.24 5.27 5.52
C LEU A 144 -3.84 6.29 6.60
N ALA A 145 -4.26 7.52 6.41
CA ALA A 145 -4.35 8.46 7.51
C ALA A 145 -5.44 7.99 8.51
N ALA A 146 -5.34 8.37 9.77
CA ALA A 146 -6.36 8.02 10.75
C ALA A 146 -7.76 8.50 10.30
N MET A 147 -8.80 7.69 10.48
CA MET A 147 -10.16 8.03 10.07
C MET A 147 -10.64 9.35 10.72
N SER A 148 -10.25 9.59 11.98
CA SER A 148 -10.52 10.86 12.65
C SER A 148 -9.98 12.07 11.88
N ASP A 149 -8.74 11.97 11.42
CA ASP A 149 -8.06 13.06 10.73
C ASP A 149 -8.66 13.27 9.34
N GLN A 150 -8.98 12.16 8.64
CA GLN A 150 -9.66 12.19 7.36
C GLN A 150 -11.01 12.92 7.46
N LEU A 151 -11.84 12.55 8.44
CA LEU A 151 -13.18 13.15 8.64
C LEU A 151 -13.10 14.60 9.13
N GLN A 152 -12.18 14.93 10.02
CA GLN A 152 -11.95 16.32 10.45
C GLN A 152 -11.54 17.19 9.27
N TYR A 153 -10.61 16.71 8.44
CA TYR A 153 -10.20 17.41 7.24
C TYR A 153 -11.37 17.59 6.26
N ALA A 154 -12.10 16.51 5.98
CA ALA A 154 -13.26 16.55 5.10
C ALA A 154 -14.32 17.57 5.58
N ARG A 155 -14.58 17.62 6.89
CA ARG A 155 -15.51 18.58 7.47
C ARG A 155 -15.03 20.03 7.33
N ARG A 156 -13.72 20.27 7.45
CA ARG A 156 -13.16 21.61 7.24
C ARG A 156 -13.29 22.05 5.78
N VAL A 157 -13.20 21.12 4.82
CA VAL A 157 -13.31 21.42 3.39
C VAL A 157 -14.75 21.64 2.94
N THR A 158 -15.69 20.79 3.38
CA THR A 158 -17.06 20.79 2.83
C THR A 158 -18.12 21.20 3.83
N GLY A 159 -17.87 21.12 5.13
CA GLY A 159 -18.89 21.32 6.17
C GLY A 159 -19.97 20.25 6.16
N PHE A 160 -19.72 19.06 5.60
CA PHE A 160 -20.72 18.02 5.39
C PHE A 160 -21.48 17.67 6.66
N LYS A 161 -22.78 17.40 6.49
CA LYS A 161 -23.68 16.87 7.51
C LYS A 161 -24.09 15.44 7.18
N ARG A 162 -24.11 15.09 5.90
CA ARG A 162 -24.48 13.76 5.39
C ARG A 162 -23.39 13.22 4.49
N LEU A 163 -22.76 12.12 4.94
CA LEU A 163 -21.65 11.47 4.23
C LEU A 163 -22.17 10.20 3.54
N GLY A 164 -21.90 10.06 2.24
CA GLY A 164 -22.17 8.83 1.48
C GLY A 164 -20.95 7.93 1.40
N VAL A 165 -21.16 6.63 1.35
CA VAL A 165 -20.14 5.63 1.03
C VAL A 165 -20.74 4.50 0.19
N VAL A 166 -20.17 4.23 -0.98
CA VAL A 166 -20.41 3.02 -1.79
C VAL A 166 -19.27 2.06 -1.52
N TYR A 167 -19.57 0.79 -1.26
CA TYR A 167 -18.53 -0.17 -0.90
C TYR A 167 -18.88 -1.60 -1.32
N ASN A 168 -17.84 -2.41 -1.54
CA ASN A 168 -17.98 -3.84 -1.76
C ASN A 168 -18.08 -4.58 -0.41
N PRO A 169 -19.25 -5.15 -0.06
CA PRO A 169 -19.43 -5.83 1.22
C PRO A 169 -18.65 -7.16 1.34
N ALA A 170 -18.09 -7.68 0.24
CA ALA A 170 -17.25 -8.87 0.29
C ALA A 170 -15.78 -8.57 0.68
N GLU A 171 -15.38 -7.29 0.69
CA GLU A 171 -14.01 -6.91 1.08
C GLU A 171 -13.90 -6.53 2.55
N THR A 172 -13.06 -7.23 3.31
CA THR A 172 -12.86 -7.01 4.75
C THR A 172 -12.44 -5.56 5.06
N ASN A 173 -11.52 -4.99 4.28
CA ASN A 173 -11.05 -3.60 4.46
C ASN A 173 -12.15 -2.56 4.19
N ALA A 174 -13.06 -2.83 3.25
CA ALA A 174 -14.20 -1.97 2.98
C ALA A 174 -15.21 -2.01 4.15
N GLN A 175 -15.53 -3.21 4.64
CA GLN A 175 -16.39 -3.37 5.82
C GLN A 175 -15.82 -2.67 7.05
N VAL A 176 -14.53 -2.87 7.34
CA VAL A 176 -13.85 -2.22 8.48
C VAL A 176 -13.93 -0.69 8.35
N ALA A 177 -13.74 -0.14 7.15
CA ALA A 177 -13.84 1.30 6.92
C ALA A 177 -15.28 1.81 7.17
N VAL A 178 -16.29 1.09 6.69
CA VAL A 178 -17.72 1.45 6.92
C VAL A 178 -18.08 1.36 8.41
N ASP A 179 -17.63 0.35 9.11
CA ASP A 179 -17.85 0.21 10.56
C ASP A 179 -17.18 1.34 11.34
N GLN A 180 -16.00 1.79 10.92
CA GLN A 180 -15.38 2.99 11.49
C GLN A 180 -16.22 4.23 11.20
N LEU A 181 -16.68 4.43 9.96
CA LEU A 181 -17.56 5.55 9.60
C LEU A 181 -18.83 5.58 10.46
N LYS A 182 -19.49 4.43 10.70
CA LYS A 182 -20.65 4.30 11.59
C LYS A 182 -20.34 4.77 13.02
N ARG A 183 -19.20 4.36 13.56
CA ARG A 183 -18.75 4.81 14.89
C ARG A 183 -18.49 6.33 14.93
N TYR A 184 -17.81 6.86 13.91
CA TYR A 184 -17.53 8.29 13.83
C TYR A 184 -18.77 9.13 13.51
N ALA A 185 -19.77 8.59 12.81
CA ALA A 185 -21.06 9.26 12.57
C ALA A 185 -21.73 9.63 13.89
N ALA A 186 -21.78 8.70 14.84
CA ALA A 186 -22.31 8.96 16.17
C ALA A 186 -21.45 9.98 16.96
N LEU A 187 -20.12 9.83 16.94
CA LEU A 187 -19.20 10.69 17.69
C LEU A 187 -19.16 12.13 17.17
N MET A 188 -19.13 12.29 15.86
CA MET A 188 -18.99 13.58 15.20
C MET A 188 -20.33 14.19 14.78
N ARG A 189 -21.46 13.49 15.01
CA ARG A 189 -22.81 13.94 14.69
C ARG A 189 -22.98 14.30 13.21
N PHE A 190 -22.90 13.29 12.35
CA PHE A 190 -23.28 13.36 10.95
C PHE A 190 -24.09 12.13 10.55
N ASP A 191 -24.90 12.26 9.51
CA ASP A 191 -25.66 11.14 8.96
C ASP A 191 -24.76 10.36 8.01
N LEU A 192 -24.72 9.03 8.13
CA LEU A 192 -24.04 8.16 7.19
C LEU A 192 -25.07 7.48 6.27
N VAL A 193 -24.87 7.61 4.97
CA VAL A 193 -25.64 6.92 3.92
C VAL A 193 -24.73 5.89 3.29
N ASP A 194 -24.78 4.64 3.78
CA ASP A 194 -23.98 3.54 3.25
C ASP A 194 -24.77 2.75 2.20
N ARG A 195 -24.11 2.41 1.10
CA ARG A 195 -24.67 1.65 -0.02
C ARG A 195 -23.73 0.51 -0.39
N PRO A 196 -24.05 -0.72 -0.01
CA PRO A 196 -23.32 -1.88 -0.47
C PRO A 196 -23.56 -2.10 -1.97
N VAL A 197 -22.50 -2.39 -2.71
CA VAL A 197 -22.62 -2.83 -4.10
C VAL A 197 -23.29 -4.21 -4.12
N PRO A 198 -24.37 -4.40 -4.89
CA PRO A 198 -25.02 -5.69 -5.02
C PRO A 198 -24.10 -6.69 -5.73
N ALA A 199 -24.35 -7.98 -5.52
CA ALA A 199 -23.70 -9.03 -6.30
C ALA A 199 -24.47 -9.25 -7.61
N ASP A 200 -23.71 -9.56 -8.66
CA ASP A 200 -24.26 -10.04 -9.94
C ASP A 200 -24.69 -11.52 -9.84
N ALA A 201 -25.13 -12.09 -10.97
CA ALA A 201 -25.57 -13.48 -11.05
C ALA A 201 -24.47 -14.51 -10.69
N ASP A 202 -23.21 -14.13 -10.81
CA ASP A 202 -22.05 -14.96 -10.48
C ASP A 202 -21.57 -14.75 -9.03
N GLY A 203 -22.27 -13.94 -8.25
CA GLY A 203 -21.90 -13.59 -6.87
C GLY A 203 -20.76 -12.57 -6.77
N LYS A 204 -20.40 -11.89 -7.86
CA LYS A 204 -19.37 -10.86 -7.88
C LYS A 204 -20.00 -9.47 -7.73
N PRO A 205 -19.25 -8.47 -7.21
CA PRO A 205 -19.77 -7.11 -7.11
C PRO A 205 -20.11 -6.53 -8.49
N ASP A 206 -21.33 -6.00 -8.64
CA ASP A 206 -21.85 -5.48 -9.91
C ASP A 206 -21.49 -4.00 -10.09
N ALA A 207 -20.54 -3.74 -10.98
CA ALA A 207 -20.12 -2.37 -11.30
C ALA A 207 -21.22 -1.54 -11.98
N SER A 208 -22.20 -2.19 -12.67
CA SER A 208 -23.29 -1.47 -13.34
C SER A 208 -24.28 -0.82 -12.37
N ALA A 209 -24.28 -1.25 -11.11
CA ALA A 209 -25.13 -0.66 -10.09
C ALA A 209 -24.63 0.70 -9.55
N ILE A 210 -23.37 1.07 -9.83
CA ILE A 210 -22.72 2.25 -9.21
C ILE A 210 -23.52 3.53 -9.49
N ASP A 211 -23.94 3.77 -10.71
CA ASP A 211 -24.67 4.97 -11.11
C ASP A 211 -25.99 5.10 -10.36
N GLY A 212 -26.74 4.00 -10.22
CA GLY A 212 -27.98 3.94 -9.44
C GLY A 212 -27.77 4.21 -7.96
N LEU A 213 -26.72 3.62 -7.36
CA LEU A 213 -26.37 3.84 -5.94
C LEU A 213 -25.98 5.30 -5.66
N VAL A 214 -25.31 5.96 -6.61
CA VAL A 214 -24.99 7.40 -6.50
C VAL A 214 -26.23 8.26 -6.68
N ALA A 215 -27.16 7.91 -7.56
CA ALA A 215 -28.46 8.60 -7.68
C ALA A 215 -29.26 8.52 -6.38
N GLU A 216 -29.33 7.34 -5.72
CA GLU A 216 -29.95 7.20 -4.40
C GLU A 216 -29.29 8.10 -3.34
N MET A 217 -27.98 8.29 -3.40
CA MET A 217 -27.27 9.22 -2.51
C MET A 217 -27.66 10.68 -2.78
N ALA A 218 -27.84 11.06 -4.05
CA ALA A 218 -28.31 12.38 -4.41
C ALA A 218 -29.73 12.63 -3.90
N ASP A 219 -30.64 11.67 -4.04
CA ASP A 219 -32.02 11.72 -3.48
C ASP A 219 -31.98 11.82 -1.94
N ALA A 220 -31.05 11.13 -1.30
CA ALA A 220 -30.81 11.22 0.13
C ALA A 220 -30.10 12.52 0.55
N LYS A 221 -29.78 13.43 -0.39
CA LYS A 221 -29.10 14.71 -0.16
C LYS A 221 -27.76 14.55 0.55
N VAL A 222 -26.92 13.64 0.05
CA VAL A 222 -25.54 13.45 0.50
C VAL A 222 -24.70 14.67 0.11
N ASP A 223 -23.96 15.22 1.07
CA ASP A 223 -23.12 16.41 0.87
C ASP A 223 -21.71 16.07 0.33
N LEU A 224 -21.24 14.85 0.62
CA LEU A 224 -19.91 14.37 0.30
C LEU A 224 -19.92 12.85 0.19
N ILE A 225 -19.28 12.29 -0.85
CA ILE A 225 -19.09 10.85 -0.95
C ILE A 225 -17.64 10.51 -0.53
N TYR A 226 -17.49 9.51 0.34
CA TYR A 226 -16.20 8.96 0.71
C TYR A 226 -15.89 7.73 -0.13
N LEU A 227 -14.81 7.80 -0.89
CA LEU A 227 -14.20 6.67 -1.60
C LEU A 227 -13.12 6.05 -0.71
N GLY A 228 -13.48 5.01 0.02
CA GLY A 228 -12.64 4.34 1.02
C GLY A 228 -11.60 3.38 0.43
N PRO A 229 -10.91 2.65 1.32
CA PRO A 229 -9.94 1.61 0.93
C PRO A 229 -10.69 0.33 0.51
N ASP A 230 -11.07 0.25 -0.74
CA ASP A 230 -11.88 -0.79 -1.35
C ASP A 230 -11.28 -1.10 -2.73
N ALA A 231 -10.84 -2.33 -2.98
CA ALA A 231 -10.15 -2.67 -4.22
C ALA A 231 -11.10 -2.64 -5.42
N PHE A 232 -12.35 -3.11 -5.24
CA PHE A 232 -13.37 -3.04 -6.28
C PHE A 232 -13.75 -1.60 -6.60
N MET A 233 -14.06 -0.78 -5.58
CA MET A 233 -14.40 0.63 -5.80
C MET A 233 -13.23 1.43 -6.35
N ASN A 234 -11.99 1.15 -5.96
CA ASN A 234 -10.82 1.79 -6.57
C ASN A 234 -10.62 1.40 -8.04
N ALA A 235 -10.96 0.18 -8.43
CA ALA A 235 -10.96 -0.23 -9.84
C ALA A 235 -12.04 0.50 -10.66
N ASN A 236 -13.17 0.82 -10.03
CA ASN A 236 -14.34 1.48 -10.64
C ASN A 236 -14.48 2.95 -10.21
N ARG A 237 -13.44 3.56 -9.65
CA ARG A 237 -13.49 4.90 -9.04
C ARG A 237 -13.90 5.98 -10.03
N LYS A 238 -13.53 5.83 -11.31
CA LYS A 238 -13.93 6.79 -12.33
C LYS A 238 -15.45 6.79 -12.55
N ALA A 239 -16.09 5.64 -12.59
CA ALA A 239 -17.55 5.53 -12.69
C ALA A 239 -18.24 6.22 -11.50
N LEU A 240 -17.79 5.94 -10.27
CA LEU A 240 -18.33 6.60 -9.07
C LEU A 240 -18.18 8.13 -9.14
N ILE A 241 -16.99 8.62 -9.52
CA ILE A 241 -16.71 10.06 -9.57
C ILE A 241 -17.49 10.76 -10.67
N ASP A 242 -17.60 10.14 -11.85
CA ASP A 242 -18.39 10.69 -12.96
C ASP A 242 -19.88 10.74 -12.59
N ALA A 243 -20.42 9.67 -11.98
CA ALA A 243 -21.79 9.65 -11.50
C ALA A 243 -22.02 10.74 -10.42
N ALA A 244 -21.14 10.89 -9.44
CA ALA A 244 -21.23 11.93 -8.42
C ALA A 244 -21.18 13.35 -9.03
N ALA A 245 -20.38 13.55 -10.09
CA ALA A 245 -20.28 14.83 -10.77
C ALA A 245 -21.56 15.27 -11.46
N THR A 246 -22.43 14.34 -11.92
CA THR A 246 -23.74 14.67 -12.52
C THR A 246 -24.68 15.33 -11.52
N PHE A 247 -24.49 15.05 -10.21
CA PHE A 247 -25.27 15.62 -9.12
C PHE A 247 -24.50 16.72 -8.36
N SER A 248 -23.32 17.12 -8.86
CA SER A 248 -22.41 18.08 -8.20
C SER A 248 -22.01 17.67 -6.79
N ILE A 249 -21.99 16.36 -6.48
CA ILE A 249 -21.57 15.84 -5.17
C ILE A 249 -20.04 15.68 -5.19
N PRO A 250 -19.28 16.37 -4.32
CA PRO A 250 -17.84 16.20 -4.24
C PRO A 250 -17.47 14.80 -3.72
N VAL A 251 -16.33 14.27 -4.18
CA VAL A 251 -15.79 12.99 -3.72
C VAL A 251 -14.50 13.23 -2.94
N PHE A 252 -14.45 12.71 -1.73
CA PHE A 252 -13.25 12.60 -0.89
C PHE A 252 -12.70 11.19 -0.95
N SER A 253 -11.39 11.04 -1.19
CA SER A 253 -10.80 9.71 -1.39
C SER A 253 -9.70 9.37 -0.39
N ALA A 254 -9.61 8.09 -0.04
CA ALA A 254 -8.47 7.50 0.67
C ALA A 254 -7.28 7.17 -0.27
N SER A 255 -7.38 7.52 -1.58
CA SER A 255 -6.38 7.25 -2.61
C SER A 255 -6.02 8.53 -3.36
N GLU A 256 -4.71 8.82 -3.52
CA GLU A 256 -4.29 10.02 -4.27
C GLU A 256 -4.56 9.90 -5.78
N GLY A 257 -4.58 8.66 -6.32
CA GLY A 257 -4.87 8.42 -7.72
C GLY A 257 -6.24 8.91 -8.16
N ALA A 258 -7.27 8.75 -7.31
CA ALA A 258 -8.62 9.24 -7.55
C ALA A 258 -8.66 10.78 -7.73
N VAL A 259 -7.84 11.50 -6.98
CA VAL A 259 -7.76 12.96 -7.05
C VAL A 259 -6.94 13.42 -8.25
N ARG A 260 -5.79 12.77 -8.51
CA ARG A 260 -4.87 13.18 -9.58
C ARG A 260 -5.39 12.89 -10.97
N HIS A 261 -6.08 11.76 -11.13
CA HIS A 261 -6.39 11.21 -12.45
C HIS A 261 -7.88 11.15 -12.77
N ASP A 262 -8.74 10.94 -11.77
CA ASP A 262 -10.15 10.59 -12.02
C ASP A 262 -11.15 11.69 -11.59
N GLY A 263 -10.70 12.75 -10.93
CA GLY A 263 -11.54 13.92 -10.67
C GLY A 263 -12.17 13.97 -9.26
N ALA A 264 -11.76 13.12 -8.32
CA ALA A 264 -12.13 13.32 -6.92
C ALA A 264 -11.61 14.69 -6.43
N LEU A 265 -12.35 15.33 -5.50
CA LEU A 265 -12.04 16.68 -5.06
C LEU A 265 -10.75 16.74 -4.24
N PHE A 266 -10.61 15.88 -3.23
CA PHE A 266 -9.43 15.89 -2.35
C PHE A 266 -9.21 14.52 -1.69
N ALA A 267 -7.98 14.37 -1.18
CA ALA A 267 -7.56 13.22 -0.38
C ALA A 267 -6.63 13.64 0.75
N LEU A 268 -6.69 12.91 1.88
CA LEU A 268 -5.67 12.95 2.94
C LEU A 268 -4.98 11.59 2.96
N VAL A 269 -3.76 11.51 2.43
CA VAL A 269 -3.10 10.24 2.09
C VAL A 269 -1.62 10.24 2.46
N HIS A 270 -1.05 9.05 2.59
CA HIS A 270 0.40 8.87 2.56
C HIS A 270 0.82 8.44 1.15
N ARG A 271 1.86 9.10 0.59
CA ARG A 271 2.36 8.75 -0.74
C ARG A 271 2.79 7.29 -0.77
N TYR A 272 2.27 6.51 -1.70
CA TYR A 272 2.58 5.09 -1.85
C TYR A 272 4.08 4.84 -2.08
N TYR A 273 4.75 5.73 -2.77
CA TYR A 273 6.21 5.68 -2.92
C TYR A 273 6.93 5.65 -1.55
N ASN A 274 6.49 6.47 -0.60
CA ASN A 274 7.07 6.49 0.76
C ASN A 274 6.69 5.25 1.58
N VAL A 275 5.48 4.70 1.36
CA VAL A 275 5.08 3.40 1.92
C VAL A 275 6.05 2.32 1.45
N GLY A 276 6.34 2.27 0.15
CA GLY A 276 7.30 1.32 -0.43
C GLY A 276 8.71 1.49 0.11
N ARG A 277 9.22 2.73 0.19
CA ARG A 277 10.54 2.99 0.77
C ARG A 277 10.66 2.52 2.22
N LEU A 278 9.62 2.74 3.02
CA LEU A 278 9.57 2.29 4.41
C LEU A 278 9.52 0.76 4.51
N ALA A 279 8.76 0.10 3.62
CA ALA A 279 8.74 -1.35 3.50
C ALA A 279 10.11 -1.91 3.08
N GLY A 280 10.79 -1.26 2.13
CA GLY A 280 12.16 -1.61 1.72
C GLY A 280 13.16 -1.49 2.88
N ARG A 281 13.02 -0.48 3.74
CA ARG A 281 13.84 -0.35 4.96
C ARG A 281 13.62 -1.53 5.91
N LYS A 282 12.37 -1.99 6.08
CA LYS A 282 12.05 -3.16 6.91
C LYS A 282 12.60 -4.45 6.30
N ALA A 283 12.45 -4.61 4.98
CA ALA A 283 13.02 -5.73 4.23
C ALA A 283 14.54 -5.82 4.43
N LEU A 284 15.22 -4.68 4.37
CA LEU A 284 16.68 -4.65 4.56
C LEU A 284 17.10 -5.07 5.98
N LYS A 285 16.35 -4.67 7.03
CA LYS A 285 16.58 -5.14 8.40
C LYS A 285 16.44 -6.66 8.54
N ILE A 286 15.49 -7.26 7.81
CA ILE A 286 15.30 -8.71 7.81
C ILE A 286 16.45 -9.40 7.06
N LEU A 287 16.72 -8.96 5.83
CA LEU A 287 17.65 -9.64 4.93
C LEU A 287 19.12 -9.43 5.29
N ARG A 288 19.50 -8.23 5.74
CA ARG A 288 20.90 -7.88 6.03
C ARG A 288 21.23 -8.00 7.52
N ASP A 289 20.33 -7.47 8.37
CA ASP A 289 20.58 -7.37 9.81
C ASP A 289 19.97 -8.57 10.57
N HIS A 290 19.35 -9.52 9.85
CA HIS A 290 18.74 -10.76 10.35
C HIS A 290 17.73 -10.55 11.50
N VAL A 291 17.08 -9.38 11.51
CA VAL A 291 16.03 -9.07 12.50
C VAL A 291 14.76 -9.82 12.10
N GLN A 292 14.17 -10.54 13.06
CA GLN A 292 12.91 -11.23 12.82
C GLN A 292 11.78 -10.24 12.54
N ALA A 293 10.92 -10.55 11.54
CA ALA A 293 9.88 -9.63 11.13
C ALA A 293 8.93 -9.24 12.28
N TYR A 294 8.62 -10.17 13.20
CA TYR A 294 7.81 -9.90 14.40
C TYR A 294 8.44 -8.90 15.38
N GLY A 295 9.75 -8.69 15.30
CA GLY A 295 10.47 -7.69 16.10
C GLY A 295 10.48 -6.29 15.47
N ILE A 296 9.93 -6.12 14.28
CA ILE A 296 9.87 -4.85 13.57
C ILE A 296 8.42 -4.34 13.62
N PRO A 297 8.13 -3.18 14.26
CA PRO A 297 6.78 -2.66 14.36
C PRO A 297 6.16 -2.40 12.98
N ILE A 298 4.85 -2.57 12.86
CA ILE A 298 4.07 -2.07 11.72
C ILE A 298 3.98 -0.55 11.85
N GLU A 299 4.24 0.17 10.78
CA GLU A 299 4.28 1.63 10.78
C GLU A 299 3.43 2.21 9.64
N THR A 300 2.97 3.43 9.85
CA THR A 300 2.44 4.30 8.80
C THR A 300 3.49 5.39 8.54
N PRO A 301 3.72 5.83 7.29
CA PRO A 301 4.59 6.97 7.04
C PRO A 301 4.14 8.20 7.84
N GLN A 302 5.09 8.96 8.35
CA GLN A 302 4.79 10.20 9.06
C GLN A 302 4.34 11.28 8.06
N ARG A 303 3.44 12.18 8.49
CA ARG A 303 2.94 13.34 7.75
C ARG A 303 2.15 12.92 6.50
N PRO A 304 0.83 12.81 6.63
CA PRO A 304 -0.03 12.66 5.47
C PRO A 304 0.07 13.89 4.56
N LEU A 305 -0.18 13.67 3.28
CA LEU A 305 -0.27 14.70 2.27
C LEU A 305 -1.74 14.98 1.98
N VAL A 306 -2.06 16.25 1.86
CA VAL A 306 -3.31 16.68 1.29
C VAL A 306 -3.12 16.88 -0.20
N VAL A 307 -3.98 16.26 -1.01
CA VAL A 307 -4.03 16.48 -2.47
C VAL A 307 -5.39 17.08 -2.80
N VAL A 308 -5.41 18.15 -3.57
CA VAL A 308 -6.64 18.86 -3.98
C VAL A 308 -6.68 19.02 -5.50
N ASN A 309 -7.79 18.62 -6.11
CA ASN A 309 -8.05 18.80 -7.53
C ASN A 309 -8.81 20.12 -7.76
N MET A 310 -8.12 21.11 -8.31
CA MET A 310 -8.69 22.44 -8.51
C MET A 310 -9.74 22.47 -9.62
N THR A 311 -9.68 21.57 -10.62
CA THR A 311 -10.75 21.42 -11.61
C THR A 311 -12.01 20.85 -10.97
N ALA A 312 -11.89 19.85 -10.08
CA ALA A 312 -13.02 19.33 -9.33
C ALA A 312 -13.61 20.38 -8.38
N ALA A 313 -12.77 21.17 -7.71
CA ALA A 313 -13.21 22.29 -6.87
C ALA A 313 -14.06 23.29 -7.66
N ARG A 314 -13.63 23.66 -8.88
CA ARG A 314 -14.40 24.56 -9.75
C ARG A 314 -15.73 23.94 -10.20
N LYS A 315 -15.74 22.65 -10.53
CA LYS A 315 -16.96 21.95 -10.99
C LYS A 315 -18.02 21.80 -9.89
N THR A 316 -17.59 21.49 -8.67
CA THR A 316 -18.50 21.30 -7.53
C THR A 316 -18.82 22.60 -6.78
N GLY A 317 -18.10 23.69 -7.05
CA GLY A 317 -18.20 24.94 -6.29
C GLY A 317 -17.64 24.84 -4.86
N VAL A 318 -16.97 23.73 -4.50
CA VAL A 318 -16.42 23.49 -3.16
C VAL A 318 -14.92 23.73 -3.18
N TYR A 319 -14.47 24.75 -2.48
CA TYR A 319 -13.06 25.11 -2.37
C TYR A 319 -12.57 24.90 -0.93
N PRO A 320 -11.46 24.17 -0.73
CA PRO A 320 -10.84 24.08 0.58
C PRO A 320 -10.44 25.47 1.09
N PRO A 321 -10.49 25.72 2.42
CA PRO A 321 -9.98 26.96 3.01
C PRO A 321 -8.54 27.26 2.63
N LEU A 322 -8.18 28.56 2.56
CA LEU A 322 -6.88 29.02 2.06
C LEU A 322 -5.71 28.43 2.86
N ASP A 323 -5.85 28.31 4.17
CA ASP A 323 -4.83 27.71 5.04
C ASP A 323 -4.56 26.24 4.75
N LEU A 324 -5.58 25.50 4.30
CA LEU A 324 -5.42 24.11 3.83
C LEU A 324 -4.77 24.07 2.45
N LEU A 325 -5.13 24.96 1.54
CA LEU A 325 -4.55 25.04 0.19
C LEU A 325 -3.06 25.36 0.21
N GLN A 326 -2.60 26.19 1.17
CA GLN A 326 -1.17 26.59 1.29
C GLN A 326 -0.24 25.39 1.56
N SER A 327 -0.74 24.33 2.20
CA SER A 327 0.03 23.12 2.52
C SER A 327 -0.33 21.90 1.65
N ALA A 328 -1.31 22.06 0.75
CA ALA A 328 -1.78 21.00 -0.12
C ALA A 328 -0.97 20.89 -1.42
N ASP A 329 -0.92 19.68 -1.96
CA ASP A 329 -0.47 19.43 -3.32
C ASP A 329 -1.65 19.70 -4.27
N LEU A 330 -1.59 20.83 -4.98
CA LEU A 330 -2.66 21.25 -5.89
C LEU A 330 -2.44 20.62 -7.27
N VAL A 331 -3.44 19.90 -7.76
CA VAL A 331 -3.40 19.24 -9.07
C VAL A 331 -4.52 19.74 -9.98
N ASN A 332 -4.33 19.53 -11.28
CA ASN A 332 -5.31 19.88 -12.30
C ASN A 332 -5.79 21.34 -12.17
N ILE A 333 -4.83 22.25 -11.95
CA ILE A 333 -5.11 23.70 -11.85
C ILE A 333 -5.64 24.16 -13.21
N PRO A 334 -6.87 24.71 -13.29
CA PRO A 334 -7.39 25.25 -14.54
C PRO A 334 -6.46 26.37 -15.06
N LYS A 335 -6.08 26.27 -16.33
CA LYS A 335 -5.41 27.41 -17.00
C LYS A 335 -6.43 28.54 -17.10
N ASN A 336 -6.04 29.74 -16.73
CA ASN A 336 -6.84 30.93 -17.01
C ASN A 336 -6.93 31.04 -18.54
N GLU A 337 -8.15 30.92 -19.08
CA GLU A 337 -8.47 31.28 -20.47
C GLU A 337 -8.49 32.79 -20.62
#